data_a620f1cc885b8d7e63bef1387a61e4b0
#
_entry.id   a620f1cc885b8d7e63bef1387a61e4b0
#
_cell.length_a   1.000
_cell.length_b   1.000
_cell.length_c   1.000
_cell.angle_alpha   90.00
_cell.angle_beta   90.00
_cell.angle_gamma   90.00
#
_symmetry.space_group_name_H-M   'P 1'
#
loop_
_entity.id
_entity.type
_entity.pdbx_description
1 polymer ?
#
loop_
_entity_poly.entity_id
_entity_poly.type
_entity_poly.pdbx_seq_one_letter_code
_entity_poly.pdbx_strand_id
1 'polypeptide(L)'
;RIFGWGNLENQPSNLDKLSIPYVTEYSKVLTKQSTVKEVLGYIHRDLAEADSLLNYWDSYGTAIKGDDYEMDENDLFFKERKSRFNYYAVKATEARVCMWEGKYKEALEAIEELFMKKQVIPWVDPESSVHVEEKMRDLSFTAEHIFYLEVNQLYKTLRPYVEQYKINADFSSTDNEKVFYTTKTKGESLYEIADGTGVSDIRYMRWFNKTEAKAWTFLKFYEPADSESRAKNKMPLMRKPEMYYYVL
;
A
#
# COMPACT_ATOMS: atom_id res chain seq x y z
N ARG A 1 9.90 -3.05 -12.33
CA ARG A 1 9.80 -4.08 -13.39
C ARG A 1 10.76 -3.84 -14.56
N ILE A 2 11.17 -2.61 -14.85
CA ILE A 2 12.07 -2.32 -15.99
C ILE A 2 13.46 -2.91 -15.77
N PHE A 3 13.93 -2.95 -14.52
CA PHE A 3 15.24 -3.43 -14.14
C PHE A 3 15.20 -4.70 -13.27
N GLY A 4 14.00 -5.22 -12.97
CA GLY A 4 13.82 -6.39 -12.13
C GLY A 4 13.55 -7.64 -12.97
N TRP A 5 14.25 -8.70 -12.67
CA TRP A 5 14.04 -10.00 -13.24
C TRP A 5 13.21 -10.83 -12.27
N GLY A 6 11.92 -10.97 -12.57
CA GLY A 6 11.00 -11.78 -11.75
C GLY A 6 11.17 -13.28 -11.97
N ASN A 7 10.32 -14.05 -11.27
CA ASN A 7 10.28 -15.50 -11.39
C ASN A 7 11.60 -16.19 -11.02
N LEU A 8 12.21 -15.75 -9.91
CA LEU A 8 13.53 -16.24 -9.47
C LEU A 8 13.46 -17.71 -9.04
N GLU A 9 12.34 -18.15 -8.51
CA GLU A 9 12.10 -19.55 -8.11
C GLU A 9 12.20 -20.50 -9.31
N ASN A 10 11.55 -20.15 -10.42
CA ASN A 10 11.49 -21.00 -11.62
C ASN A 10 12.60 -20.70 -12.62
N GLN A 11 13.27 -19.55 -12.50
CA GLN A 11 14.36 -19.11 -13.37
C GLN A 11 15.54 -18.58 -12.55
N PRO A 12 16.27 -19.43 -11.82
CA PRO A 12 17.38 -19.00 -10.94
C PRO A 12 18.52 -18.32 -11.71
N SER A 13 18.67 -18.56 -13.01
CA SER A 13 19.64 -17.86 -13.86
C SER A 13 19.39 -16.35 -13.97
N ASN A 14 18.19 -15.86 -13.62
CA ASN A 14 17.90 -14.45 -13.55
C ASN A 14 18.69 -13.73 -12.43
N LEU A 15 19.16 -14.44 -11.43
CA LEU A 15 20.01 -13.89 -10.36
C LEU A 15 21.31 -13.30 -10.84
N ASP A 16 21.89 -13.84 -11.91
CA ASP A 16 23.18 -13.40 -12.46
C ASP A 16 23.04 -12.30 -13.52
N LYS A 17 21.80 -11.93 -13.88
CA LYS A 17 21.54 -10.85 -14.83
C LYS A 17 21.78 -9.48 -14.20
N LEU A 18 22.29 -8.55 -15.01
CA LEU A 18 22.47 -7.17 -14.59
C LEU A 18 21.13 -6.50 -14.31
N SER A 19 21.08 -5.76 -13.21
CA SER A 19 19.92 -5.04 -12.72
C SER A 19 20.22 -3.54 -12.61
N ILE A 20 20.03 -2.94 -11.46
CA ILE A 20 20.23 -1.51 -11.21
C ILE A 20 21.62 -1.22 -10.66
N PRO A 21 22.19 -0.02 -10.88
CA PRO A 21 23.31 0.44 -10.08
C PRO A 21 22.82 0.71 -8.64
N TYR A 22 23.42 0.02 -7.68
CA TYR A 22 23.09 0.24 -6.26
C TYR A 22 23.96 1.37 -5.70
N VAL A 23 23.40 2.59 -5.67
CA VAL A 23 24.14 3.79 -5.29
C VAL A 23 24.08 3.98 -3.78
N THR A 24 25.21 3.92 -3.11
CA THR A 24 25.34 4.08 -1.65
C THR A 24 25.90 5.44 -1.22
N GLU A 25 26.51 6.17 -2.16
CA GLU A 25 27.18 7.43 -1.88
C GLU A 25 26.83 8.50 -2.91
N TYR A 26 26.68 9.75 -2.49
CA TYR A 26 26.57 10.87 -3.40
C TYR A 26 27.93 11.16 -4.02
N SER A 27 28.12 10.80 -5.29
CA SER A 27 29.39 10.87 -6.00
C SER A 27 29.19 11.25 -7.48
N LYS A 28 30.22 11.84 -8.07
CA LYS A 28 30.31 12.05 -9.53
C LYS A 28 30.76 10.81 -10.29
N VAL A 29 31.20 9.78 -9.58
CA VAL A 29 31.62 8.50 -10.17
C VAL A 29 30.40 7.68 -10.55
N LEU A 30 30.40 7.16 -11.78
CA LEU A 30 29.34 6.30 -12.25
C LEU A 30 29.37 4.96 -11.49
N THR A 31 28.28 4.63 -10.83
CA THR A 31 28.09 3.32 -10.20
C THR A 31 27.75 2.29 -11.26
N LYS A 32 28.49 1.18 -11.30
CA LYS A 32 28.23 0.06 -12.20
C LYS A 32 26.92 -0.62 -11.83
N GLN A 33 26.27 -1.22 -12.84
CA GLN A 33 25.12 -2.09 -12.58
C GLN A 33 25.56 -3.32 -11.78
N SER A 34 24.79 -3.66 -10.78
CA SER A 34 24.93 -4.89 -10.01
C SER A 34 24.04 -6.00 -10.59
N THR A 35 24.38 -7.24 -10.32
CA THR A 35 23.50 -8.37 -10.62
C THR A 35 22.26 -8.35 -9.72
N VAL A 36 21.20 -9.03 -10.11
CA VAL A 36 19.99 -9.19 -9.27
C VAL A 36 20.35 -9.74 -7.91
N LYS A 37 21.23 -10.76 -7.86
CA LYS A 37 21.70 -11.38 -6.63
C LYS A 37 22.41 -10.38 -5.70
N GLU A 38 23.29 -9.55 -6.25
CA GLU A 38 23.98 -8.52 -5.45
C GLU A 38 23.00 -7.48 -4.92
N VAL A 39 22.07 -7.00 -5.78
CA VAL A 39 21.05 -6.03 -5.36
C VAL A 39 20.18 -6.58 -4.24
N LEU A 40 19.70 -7.82 -4.33
CA LEU A 40 18.92 -8.48 -3.28
C LEU A 40 19.73 -8.62 -1.99
N GLY A 41 21.02 -8.98 -2.09
CA GLY A 41 21.91 -9.02 -0.94
C GLY A 41 22.05 -7.66 -0.23
N TYR A 42 22.15 -6.58 -0.99
CA TYR A 42 22.17 -5.23 -0.43
C TYR A 42 20.84 -4.85 0.22
N ILE A 43 19.71 -5.18 -0.41
CA ILE A 43 18.37 -4.93 0.14
C ILE A 43 18.20 -5.68 1.47
N HIS A 44 18.55 -6.95 1.56
CA HIS A 44 18.47 -7.71 2.80
C HIS A 44 19.35 -7.13 3.90
N ARG A 45 20.58 -6.72 3.57
CA ARG A 45 21.47 -6.05 4.51
C ARG A 45 20.86 -4.76 5.04
N ASP A 46 20.37 -3.91 4.15
CA ASP A 46 19.80 -2.61 4.53
C ASP A 46 18.49 -2.80 5.35
N LEU A 47 17.69 -3.82 5.03
CA LEU A 47 16.50 -4.16 5.82
C LEU A 47 16.87 -4.72 7.20
N ALA A 48 17.89 -5.55 7.32
CA ALA A 48 18.34 -6.07 8.60
C ALA A 48 18.89 -4.96 9.52
N GLU A 49 19.62 -4.00 8.97
CA GLU A 49 20.06 -2.82 9.70
C GLU A 49 18.88 -1.95 10.14
N ALA A 50 17.94 -1.68 9.23
CA ALA A 50 16.73 -0.92 9.53
C ALA A 50 15.86 -1.62 10.58
N ASP A 51 15.74 -2.95 10.52
CA ASP A 51 15.02 -3.77 11.51
C ASP A 51 15.64 -3.59 12.90
N SER A 52 16.94 -3.75 13.01
CA SER A 52 17.67 -3.59 14.27
C SER A 52 17.47 -2.20 14.89
N LEU A 53 17.63 -1.14 14.09
CA LEU A 53 17.50 0.24 14.56
C LEU A 53 16.05 0.56 14.94
N LEU A 54 15.08 0.25 14.06
CA LEU A 54 13.69 0.61 14.28
C LEU A 54 13.02 -0.29 15.33
N ASN A 55 13.47 -1.51 15.51
CA ASN A 55 12.98 -2.35 16.60
C ASN A 55 13.26 -1.72 17.98
N TYR A 56 14.36 -1.00 18.10
CA TYR A 56 14.72 -0.31 19.35
C TYR A 56 14.15 1.12 19.42
N TRP A 57 14.36 1.95 18.37
CA TRP A 57 14.07 3.38 18.42
C TRP A 57 12.65 3.75 17.96
N ASP A 58 11.97 2.91 17.17
CA ASP A 58 10.60 3.19 16.77
C ASP A 58 9.61 2.85 17.89
N SER A 59 8.56 3.66 18.04
CA SER A 59 7.46 3.40 18.97
C SER A 59 6.73 2.08 18.67
N TYR A 60 6.79 1.61 17.42
CA TYR A 60 6.22 0.32 16.99
C TYR A 60 7.16 -0.86 17.21
N GLY A 61 8.43 -0.62 17.52
CA GLY A 61 9.40 -1.67 17.79
C GLY A 61 9.05 -2.47 19.04
N THR A 62 9.55 -3.72 19.08
CA THR A 62 9.21 -4.71 20.10
C THR A 62 10.33 -4.93 21.11
N ALA A 63 11.52 -4.40 20.84
CA ALA A 63 12.66 -4.51 21.75
C ALA A 63 12.37 -3.88 23.11
N ILE A 64 12.92 -4.48 24.15
CA ILE A 64 12.90 -3.90 25.51
C ILE A 64 13.74 -2.62 25.47
N LYS A 65 13.13 -1.51 25.89
CA LYS A 65 13.77 -0.20 25.90
C LYS A 65 14.66 -0.08 27.14
N GLY A 66 15.88 0.42 26.95
CA GLY A 66 16.80 0.74 28.04
C GLY A 66 16.55 2.14 28.62
N ASP A 67 17.32 2.50 29.64
CA ASP A 67 17.24 3.81 30.30
C ASP A 67 17.66 4.98 29.38
N ASP A 68 18.35 4.68 28.29
CA ASP A 68 18.76 5.62 27.25
C ASP A 68 17.69 5.90 26.20
N TYR A 69 16.53 5.20 26.28
CA TYR A 69 15.42 5.40 25.34
C TYR A 69 14.58 6.60 25.75
N GLU A 70 14.76 7.68 25.04
CA GLU A 70 13.92 8.86 25.14
C GLU A 70 13.21 9.09 23.81
N MET A 71 11.87 9.10 23.84
CA MET A 71 11.05 9.50 22.70
C MET A 71 10.48 10.89 22.98
N ASP A 72 10.85 11.87 22.16
CA ASP A 72 10.23 13.18 22.22
C ASP A 72 8.78 13.10 21.68
N GLU A 73 7.83 13.00 22.59
CA GLU A 73 6.41 12.97 22.25
C GLU A 73 5.91 14.25 21.59
N ASN A 74 6.66 15.33 21.62
CA ASN A 74 6.33 16.58 20.96
C ASN A 74 6.86 16.64 19.53
N ASP A 75 7.86 15.81 19.17
CA ASP A 75 8.35 15.73 17.82
C ASP A 75 7.34 15.01 16.91
N LEU A 76 6.86 15.72 15.90
CA LEU A 76 5.96 15.19 14.87
C LEU A 76 6.55 13.99 14.13
N PHE A 77 7.88 13.90 14.06
CA PHE A 77 8.54 12.75 13.44
C PHE A 77 8.20 11.44 14.15
N PHE A 78 8.11 11.46 15.47
CA PHE A 78 7.78 10.28 16.27
C PHE A 78 6.27 10.05 16.43
N LYS A 79 5.42 11.06 16.22
CA LYS A 79 3.97 10.92 16.34
C LYS A 79 3.30 10.23 15.15
N GLU A 80 3.61 10.69 13.94
CA GLU A 80 2.94 10.21 12.71
C GLU A 80 3.73 9.07 12.05
N ARG A 81 3.99 8.02 12.81
CA ARG A 81 4.85 6.91 12.35
C ARG A 81 4.37 6.20 11.08
N LYS A 82 3.05 6.18 10.80
CA LYS A 82 2.52 5.61 9.55
C LYS A 82 2.84 6.45 8.31
N SER A 83 3.13 7.75 8.46
CA SER A 83 3.61 8.60 7.37
C SER A 83 5.13 8.51 7.15
N ARG A 84 5.80 7.69 7.93
CA ARG A 84 7.24 7.41 7.86
C ARG A 84 7.47 5.93 7.63
N PHE A 85 8.65 5.60 7.11
CA PHE A 85 9.07 4.22 6.99
C PHE A 85 9.37 3.70 8.41
N ASN A 86 8.40 2.99 8.98
CA ASN A 86 8.37 2.55 10.37
C ASN A 86 8.77 1.05 10.49
N TYR A 87 8.84 0.54 11.72
CA TYR A 87 9.20 -0.84 11.99
C TYR A 87 8.37 -1.86 11.19
N TYR A 88 7.06 -1.68 11.14
CA TYR A 88 6.20 -2.59 10.36
C TYR A 88 6.34 -2.43 8.84
N ALA A 89 6.75 -1.26 8.38
CA ALA A 89 7.07 -1.06 6.97
C ALA A 89 8.34 -1.83 6.57
N VAL A 90 9.33 -1.94 7.47
CA VAL A 90 10.50 -2.81 7.25
C VAL A 90 10.04 -4.26 7.10
N LYS A 91 9.25 -4.79 8.05
CA LYS A 91 8.74 -6.16 7.99
C LYS A 91 7.92 -6.44 6.74
N ALA A 92 7.04 -5.52 6.36
CA ALA A 92 6.25 -5.63 5.14
C ALA A 92 7.12 -5.59 3.87
N THR A 93 8.21 -4.81 3.88
CA THR A 93 9.16 -4.76 2.75
C THR A 93 9.96 -6.06 2.67
N GLU A 94 10.42 -6.59 3.79
CA GLU A 94 11.11 -7.88 3.86
C GLU A 94 10.23 -8.99 3.30
N ALA A 95 8.97 -9.06 3.71
CA ALA A 95 8.01 -10.01 3.16
C ALA A 95 7.86 -9.88 1.64
N ARG A 96 7.73 -8.65 1.11
CA ARG A 96 7.67 -8.42 -0.35
C ARG A 96 8.91 -8.94 -1.07
N VAL A 97 10.10 -8.72 -0.51
CA VAL A 97 11.36 -9.19 -1.10
C VAL A 97 11.42 -10.71 -1.07
N CYS A 98 11.10 -11.33 0.07
CA CYS A 98 11.06 -12.78 0.21
C CYS A 98 10.04 -13.43 -0.75
N MET A 99 8.84 -12.86 -0.88
CA MET A 99 7.85 -13.30 -1.88
C MET A 99 8.39 -13.21 -3.32
N TRP A 100 9.12 -12.14 -3.63
CA TRP A 100 9.75 -11.98 -4.94
C TRP A 100 10.81 -13.05 -5.22
N GLU A 101 11.54 -13.46 -4.20
CA GLU A 101 12.58 -14.49 -4.27
C GLU A 101 12.02 -15.92 -4.24
N GLY A 102 10.72 -16.12 -3.93
CA GLY A 102 10.12 -17.44 -3.70
C GLY A 102 10.41 -18.02 -2.30
N LYS A 103 10.89 -17.19 -1.37
CA LYS A 103 11.18 -17.55 0.02
C LYS A 103 9.93 -17.36 0.88
N TYR A 104 8.93 -18.22 0.67
CA TYR A 104 7.60 -18.05 1.27
C TYR A 104 7.59 -18.19 2.79
N LYS A 105 8.45 -19.05 3.33
CA LYS A 105 8.56 -19.25 4.78
C LYS A 105 9.09 -18.00 5.46
N GLU A 106 10.16 -17.43 4.94
CA GLU A 106 10.76 -16.20 5.45
C GLU A 106 9.80 -15.01 5.29
N ALA A 107 9.03 -14.97 4.19
CA ALA A 107 8.00 -13.96 4.02
C ALA A 107 6.92 -14.06 5.11
N LEU A 108 6.47 -15.27 5.44
CA LEU A 108 5.50 -15.51 6.51
C LEU A 108 6.06 -15.09 7.87
N GLU A 109 7.30 -15.48 8.20
CA GLU A 109 7.96 -15.11 9.44
C GLU A 109 8.06 -13.57 9.60
N ALA A 110 8.39 -12.85 8.52
CA ALA A 110 8.50 -11.40 8.55
C ALA A 110 7.17 -10.69 8.88
N ILE A 111 6.03 -11.23 8.45
CA ILE A 111 4.72 -10.60 8.64
C ILE A 111 3.94 -11.16 9.84
N GLU A 112 4.36 -12.27 10.41
CA GLU A 112 3.65 -12.90 11.53
C GLU A 112 3.52 -11.94 12.71
N GLU A 113 4.57 -11.22 13.04
CA GLU A 113 4.58 -10.23 14.10
C GLU A 113 3.57 -9.09 13.87
N LEU A 114 3.38 -8.67 12.61
CA LEU A 114 2.41 -7.64 12.24
C LEU A 114 0.98 -8.09 12.55
N PHE A 115 0.67 -9.37 12.37
CA PHE A 115 -0.65 -9.92 12.66
C PHE A 115 -0.88 -10.17 14.14
N MET A 116 0.15 -10.53 14.90
CA MET A 116 0.01 -10.75 16.34
C MET A 116 -0.35 -9.48 17.11
N LYS A 117 0.10 -8.32 16.65
CA LYS A 117 -0.21 -7.01 17.25
C LYS A 117 -1.42 -6.32 16.59
N LYS A 118 -2.58 -6.94 16.68
CA LYS A 118 -3.84 -6.48 16.05
C LYS A 118 -4.23 -5.04 16.38
N GLN A 119 -3.83 -4.50 17.52
CA GLN A 119 -4.21 -3.16 17.97
C GLN A 119 -3.47 -2.03 17.24
N VAL A 120 -2.25 -2.27 16.75
CA VAL A 120 -1.45 -1.24 16.10
C VAL A 120 -1.91 -0.99 14.66
N ILE A 121 -2.26 -2.07 13.94
CA ILE A 121 -2.81 -1.99 12.58
C ILE A 121 -4.11 -2.81 12.57
N PRO A 122 -5.21 -2.23 13.03
CA PRO A 122 -6.50 -2.90 13.03
C PRO A 122 -7.04 -3.07 11.61
N TRP A 123 -8.02 -3.93 11.43
CA TRP A 123 -8.88 -3.91 10.26
C TRP A 123 -9.75 -2.66 10.26
N VAL A 124 -10.15 -2.22 9.07
CA VAL A 124 -11.05 -1.09 8.95
C VAL A 124 -12.38 -1.38 9.66
N ASP A 125 -12.86 -0.38 10.39
CA ASP A 125 -14.23 -0.37 10.86
C ASP A 125 -15.15 -0.01 9.69
N PRO A 126 -16.09 -0.88 9.32
CA PRO A 126 -17.04 -0.61 8.24
C PRO A 126 -17.78 0.73 8.41
N GLU A 127 -18.10 1.14 9.61
CA GLU A 127 -18.80 2.39 9.88
C GLU A 127 -18.01 3.62 9.44
N SER A 128 -16.68 3.58 9.51
CA SER A 128 -15.82 4.69 9.08
C SER A 128 -15.92 4.98 7.58
N SER A 129 -16.22 3.97 6.77
CA SER A 129 -16.35 4.09 5.31
C SER A 129 -17.77 4.36 4.85
N VAL A 130 -18.78 4.13 5.71
CA VAL A 130 -20.20 4.32 5.40
C VAL A 130 -20.80 5.58 6.04
N HIS A 131 -19.98 6.45 6.59
CA HIS A 131 -20.42 7.70 7.21
C HIS A 131 -21.43 8.44 6.34
N VAL A 132 -22.47 9.00 6.97
CA VAL A 132 -23.57 9.69 6.26
C VAL A 132 -23.04 10.85 5.42
N GLU A 133 -22.14 11.66 6.01
CA GLU A 133 -21.50 12.77 5.30
C GLU A 133 -20.33 12.27 4.46
N GLU A 134 -20.39 12.54 3.16
CA GLU A 134 -19.37 12.11 2.21
C GLU A 134 -17.97 12.60 2.59
N LYS A 135 -17.86 13.85 3.06
CA LYS A 135 -16.58 14.45 3.47
C LYS A 135 -15.89 13.74 4.64
N MET A 136 -16.61 12.91 5.41
CA MET A 136 -16.10 12.17 6.56
C MET A 136 -15.70 10.73 6.22
N ARG A 137 -16.04 10.23 5.02
CA ARG A 137 -15.82 8.84 4.65
C ARG A 137 -14.34 8.51 4.49
N ASP A 138 -13.89 7.43 5.12
CA ASP A 138 -12.58 6.84 4.92
C ASP A 138 -12.63 5.75 3.86
N LEU A 139 -12.55 6.12 2.58
CA LEU A 139 -12.60 5.19 1.46
C LEU A 139 -11.26 4.48 1.21
N SER A 140 -10.16 4.99 1.73
CA SER A 140 -8.83 4.36 1.60
C SER A 140 -8.53 3.36 2.70
N PHE A 141 -9.38 3.29 3.74
CA PHE A 141 -9.24 2.39 4.89
C PHE A 141 -7.93 2.62 5.64
N THR A 142 -7.76 3.84 6.16
CA THR A 142 -6.52 4.29 6.80
C THR A 142 -6.10 3.47 8.02
N ALA A 143 -7.05 2.81 8.70
CA ALA A 143 -6.76 1.90 9.80
C ALA A 143 -5.78 0.80 9.38
N GLU A 144 -5.93 0.28 8.14
CA GLU A 144 -5.14 -0.80 7.57
C GLU A 144 -3.80 -0.34 6.96
N HIS A 145 -3.52 0.97 6.91
CA HIS A 145 -2.27 1.47 6.38
C HIS A 145 -1.11 1.10 7.31
N ILE A 146 -0.11 0.43 6.77
CA ILE A 146 1.19 0.18 7.42
C ILE A 146 2.09 1.38 7.20
N PHE A 147 2.12 1.86 5.96
CA PHE A 147 2.90 3.01 5.54
C PHE A 147 2.16 3.75 4.42
N TYR A 148 2.11 5.08 4.51
CA TYR A 148 1.51 5.94 3.49
C TYR A 148 2.37 7.18 3.23
N LEU A 149 2.19 7.76 2.05
CA LEU A 149 2.68 9.11 1.75
C LEU A 149 1.58 10.13 2.03
N GLU A 150 1.97 11.24 2.63
CA GLU A 150 1.12 12.40 2.72
C GLU A 150 1.32 13.27 1.49
N VAL A 151 0.30 13.36 0.64
CA VAL A 151 0.35 14.07 -0.65
C VAL A 151 -0.52 15.31 -0.55
N ASN A 152 0.12 16.46 -0.49
CA ASN A 152 -0.61 17.73 -0.37
C ASN A 152 -1.62 17.89 -1.52
N GLN A 153 -2.88 18.14 -1.15
CA GLN A 153 -3.99 18.34 -2.10
C GLN A 153 -4.20 17.17 -3.08
N LEU A 154 -4.07 15.93 -2.58
CA LEU A 154 -4.29 14.71 -3.36
C LEU A 154 -5.59 14.74 -4.16
N TYR A 155 -6.66 15.31 -3.58
CA TYR A 155 -7.97 15.46 -4.22
C TYR A 155 -7.88 16.26 -5.54
N LYS A 156 -7.02 17.28 -5.63
CA LYS A 156 -6.87 18.07 -6.87
C LYS A 156 -6.31 17.24 -8.01
N THR A 157 -5.46 16.27 -7.68
CA THR A 157 -4.89 15.36 -8.68
C THR A 157 -5.88 14.28 -9.10
N LEU A 158 -6.66 13.73 -8.16
CA LEU A 158 -7.53 12.57 -8.43
C LEU A 158 -8.96 12.95 -8.85
N ARG A 159 -9.48 14.07 -8.35
CA ARG A 159 -10.83 14.53 -8.63
C ARG A 159 -11.19 14.62 -10.12
N PRO A 160 -10.33 15.14 -11.03
CA PRO A 160 -10.63 15.18 -12.44
C PRO A 160 -10.97 13.81 -13.04
N TYR A 161 -10.32 12.76 -12.56
CA TYR A 161 -10.54 11.39 -13.05
C TYR A 161 -11.87 10.78 -12.59
N VAL A 162 -12.53 11.38 -11.61
CA VAL A 162 -13.83 10.92 -11.09
C VAL A 162 -14.97 11.81 -11.54
N GLU A 163 -14.80 13.14 -11.51
CA GLU A 163 -15.87 14.09 -11.73
C GLU A 163 -15.92 14.66 -13.16
N GLN A 164 -14.77 14.89 -13.79
CA GLN A 164 -14.70 15.54 -15.08
C GLN A 164 -14.89 14.59 -16.26
N TYR A 165 -14.48 13.34 -16.09
CA TYR A 165 -14.59 12.36 -17.15
C TYR A 165 -15.85 11.52 -16.95
N LYS A 166 -16.91 11.86 -17.64
CA LYS A 166 -18.12 11.04 -17.72
C LYS A 166 -17.85 9.87 -18.66
N ILE A 167 -18.19 8.68 -18.20
CA ILE A 167 -18.13 7.49 -19.05
C ILE A 167 -19.29 7.54 -20.00
N ASN A 168 -19.00 7.55 -21.30
CA ASN A 168 -20.05 7.44 -22.32
C ASN A 168 -20.60 6.01 -22.36
N ALA A 169 -21.90 5.90 -22.58
CA ALA A 169 -22.60 4.61 -22.60
C ALA A 169 -22.00 3.58 -23.58
N ASP A 170 -21.36 4.06 -24.63
CA ASP A 170 -20.81 3.22 -25.72
C ASP A 170 -19.33 2.88 -25.52
N PHE A 171 -18.67 3.42 -24.49
CA PHE A 171 -17.22 3.27 -24.25
C PHE A 171 -16.34 3.66 -25.45
N SER A 172 -16.88 4.43 -26.38
CA SER A 172 -16.24 4.79 -27.66
C SER A 172 -15.43 6.10 -27.60
N SER A 173 -15.52 6.84 -26.51
CA SER A 173 -14.84 8.14 -26.36
C SER A 173 -13.41 7.95 -25.83
N THR A 174 -12.47 8.70 -26.42
CA THR A 174 -11.08 8.80 -25.91
C THR A 174 -10.99 9.32 -24.47
N ASP A 175 -12.03 9.96 -23.97
CA ASP A 175 -12.08 10.40 -22.57
C ASP A 175 -12.22 9.25 -21.58
N ASN A 176 -12.76 8.11 -22.01
CA ASN A 176 -12.85 6.91 -21.18
C ASN A 176 -11.48 6.30 -20.85
N GLU A 177 -10.46 6.53 -21.68
CA GLU A 177 -9.09 6.06 -21.45
C GLU A 177 -8.44 6.70 -20.21
N LYS A 178 -8.97 7.82 -19.74
CA LYS A 178 -8.44 8.59 -18.61
C LYS A 178 -9.12 8.25 -17.28
N VAL A 179 -10.10 7.37 -17.28
CA VAL A 179 -10.92 7.07 -16.10
C VAL A 179 -10.73 5.62 -15.66
N PHE A 180 -10.50 5.41 -14.37
CA PHE A 180 -10.55 4.07 -13.80
C PHE A 180 -12.02 3.66 -13.63
N TYR A 181 -12.44 2.67 -14.38
CA TYR A 181 -13.80 2.16 -14.33
C TYR A 181 -13.88 0.64 -14.47
N THR A 182 -15.01 0.08 -14.09
CA THR A 182 -15.40 -1.29 -14.40
C THR A 182 -16.78 -1.30 -15.03
N THR A 183 -17.08 -2.31 -15.85
CA THR A 183 -18.47 -2.52 -16.28
C THR A 183 -19.28 -3.07 -15.10
N LYS A 184 -20.59 -2.79 -15.09
CA LYS A 184 -21.51 -3.35 -14.07
C LYS A 184 -21.34 -4.86 -13.95
N THR A 185 -21.40 -5.59 -15.06
CA THR A 185 -21.30 -7.05 -15.08
C THR A 185 -20.00 -7.56 -14.47
N LYS A 186 -18.85 -6.92 -14.79
CA LYS A 186 -17.56 -7.31 -14.20
C LYS A 186 -17.48 -6.98 -12.72
N GLY A 187 -18.01 -5.82 -12.30
CA GLY A 187 -18.06 -5.43 -10.91
C GLY A 187 -18.93 -6.37 -10.09
N GLU A 188 -20.11 -6.72 -10.59
CA GLU A 188 -21.01 -7.67 -9.92
C GLU A 188 -20.42 -9.09 -9.86
N SER A 189 -19.73 -9.52 -10.92
CA SER A 189 -19.04 -10.82 -10.93
C SER A 189 -17.86 -10.86 -9.95
N LEU A 190 -17.07 -9.78 -9.88
CA LEU A 190 -15.91 -9.71 -8.97
C LEU A 190 -16.32 -9.84 -7.50
N TYR A 191 -17.49 -9.33 -7.15
CA TYR A 191 -18.02 -9.37 -5.78
C TYR A 191 -19.07 -10.44 -5.57
N GLU A 192 -19.27 -11.36 -6.52
CA GLU A 192 -20.20 -12.50 -6.40
C GLU A 192 -21.62 -12.07 -6.00
N ILE A 193 -22.11 -10.98 -6.63
CA ILE A 193 -23.39 -10.38 -6.26
C ILE A 193 -24.57 -11.28 -6.60
N ALA A 194 -24.48 -12.06 -7.68
CA ALA A 194 -25.54 -12.98 -8.10
C ALA A 194 -25.84 -14.04 -7.02
N ASP A 195 -24.82 -14.45 -6.29
CA ASP A 195 -24.93 -15.46 -5.23
C ASP A 195 -25.26 -14.83 -3.86
N GLY A 196 -25.37 -13.51 -3.80
CA GLY A 196 -25.67 -12.75 -2.58
C GLY A 196 -24.51 -12.60 -1.61
N THR A 197 -23.34 -13.21 -1.89
CA THR A 197 -22.20 -13.25 -0.97
C THR A 197 -21.56 -11.89 -0.75
N GLY A 198 -21.36 -11.12 -1.80
CA GLY A 198 -20.64 -9.85 -1.75
C GLY A 198 -21.50 -8.61 -1.59
N VAL A 199 -22.81 -8.74 -1.40
CA VAL A 199 -23.74 -7.59 -1.32
C VAL A 199 -23.39 -6.68 -0.15
N SER A 200 -22.92 -7.24 0.97
CA SER A 200 -22.50 -6.52 2.17
C SER A 200 -21.03 -6.09 2.17
N ASP A 201 -20.25 -6.40 1.13
CA ASP A 201 -18.86 -5.97 1.04
C ASP A 201 -18.79 -4.44 0.94
N ILE A 202 -18.12 -3.81 1.92
CA ILE A 202 -18.00 -2.35 1.98
C ILE A 202 -17.30 -1.75 0.76
N ARG A 203 -16.41 -2.50 0.12
CA ARG A 203 -15.74 -2.08 -1.12
C ARG A 203 -16.74 -2.03 -2.26
N TYR A 204 -17.57 -3.05 -2.40
CA TYR A 204 -18.65 -3.07 -3.37
C TYR A 204 -19.63 -1.92 -3.14
N MET A 205 -20.00 -1.67 -1.89
CA MET A 205 -20.94 -0.61 -1.55
C MET A 205 -20.41 0.79 -1.75
N ARG A 206 -19.11 1.03 -1.52
CA ARG A 206 -18.55 2.38 -1.37
C ARG A 206 -17.46 2.78 -2.35
N TRP A 207 -16.74 1.81 -2.93
CA TRP A 207 -15.64 2.13 -3.84
C TRP A 207 -16.06 2.48 -5.26
N PHE A 208 -17.36 2.43 -5.58
CA PHE A 208 -17.84 2.69 -6.93
C PHE A 208 -18.91 3.74 -6.95
N ASN A 209 -18.79 4.71 -7.87
CA ASN A 209 -19.92 5.51 -8.30
C ASN A 209 -20.73 4.69 -9.31
N LYS A 210 -21.95 4.31 -8.92
CA LYS A 210 -22.87 3.44 -9.68
C LYS A 210 -23.99 4.22 -10.34
N THR A 211 -23.82 5.53 -10.53
CA THR A 211 -24.86 6.37 -11.16
C THR A 211 -25.11 5.99 -12.61
N GLU A 212 -24.09 5.50 -13.31
CA GLU A 212 -24.22 5.02 -14.68
C GLU A 212 -24.61 3.53 -14.73
N ALA A 213 -25.64 3.22 -15.51
CA ALA A 213 -26.21 1.86 -15.53
C ALA A 213 -25.26 0.77 -16.05
N LYS A 214 -24.31 1.12 -16.91
CA LYS A 214 -23.42 0.14 -17.58
C LYS A 214 -22.00 0.15 -17.06
N ALA A 215 -21.54 1.23 -16.44
CA ALA A 215 -20.17 1.38 -15.98
C ALA A 215 -20.10 2.13 -14.65
N TRP A 216 -19.16 1.72 -13.82
CA TRP A 216 -18.92 2.28 -12.51
C TRP A 216 -17.51 2.85 -12.42
N THR A 217 -17.38 4.10 -11.98
CA THR A 217 -16.08 4.72 -11.73
C THR A 217 -15.58 4.38 -10.32
N PHE A 218 -14.26 4.32 -10.17
CA PHE A 218 -13.63 3.90 -8.95
C PHE A 218 -13.36 5.09 -8.01
N LEU A 219 -13.89 5.03 -6.78
CA LEU A 219 -13.87 6.12 -5.80
C LEU A 219 -12.85 5.93 -4.66
N LYS A 220 -12.10 4.84 -4.60
CA LYS A 220 -11.27 4.48 -3.45
C LYS A 220 -10.37 5.61 -2.92
N PHE A 221 -9.84 6.44 -3.80
CA PHE A 221 -8.97 7.56 -3.47
C PHE A 221 -9.62 8.92 -3.75
N TYR A 222 -10.93 8.91 -3.99
CA TYR A 222 -11.66 10.14 -4.16
C TYR A 222 -11.85 10.85 -2.83
N GLU A 223 -11.61 12.15 -2.83
CA GLU A 223 -11.89 13.03 -1.71
C GLU A 223 -12.60 14.29 -2.22
N PRO A 224 -13.71 14.70 -1.62
CA PRO A 224 -14.28 16.02 -1.87
C PRO A 224 -13.33 17.11 -1.40
N ALA A 225 -13.47 18.31 -1.96
CA ALA A 225 -12.58 19.46 -1.67
C ALA A 225 -12.59 19.86 -0.18
N ASP A 226 -13.74 19.66 0.47
CA ASP A 226 -13.99 19.93 1.88
C ASP A 226 -13.79 18.71 2.78
N SER A 227 -13.09 17.67 2.29
CA SER A 227 -12.85 16.44 3.05
C SER A 227 -12.29 16.70 4.46
N GLU A 228 -12.92 16.11 5.44
CA GLU A 228 -12.51 16.02 6.85
C GLU A 228 -12.15 14.58 7.23
N SER A 229 -12.14 13.70 6.24
CA SER A 229 -11.84 12.27 6.42
C SER A 229 -10.42 12.04 6.94
N ARG A 230 -10.25 10.97 7.70
CA ARG A 230 -8.92 10.44 8.08
C ARG A 230 -8.09 10.05 6.87
N ALA A 231 -8.72 9.77 5.73
CA ALA A 231 -8.08 9.44 4.47
C ALA A 231 -7.45 10.65 3.77
N LYS A 232 -7.83 11.87 4.17
CA LYS A 232 -7.40 13.10 3.52
C LYS A 232 -5.90 13.11 3.28
N ASN A 233 -5.53 13.31 2.02
CA ASN A 233 -4.15 13.42 1.57
C ASN A 233 -3.27 12.16 1.79
N LYS A 234 -3.83 11.00 2.16
CA LYS A 234 -3.05 9.80 2.46
C LYS A 234 -3.08 8.80 1.31
N MET A 235 -1.92 8.60 0.69
CA MET A 235 -1.73 7.60 -0.36
C MET A 235 -1.02 6.37 0.23
N PRO A 236 -1.71 5.25 0.43
CA PRO A 236 -1.08 4.06 1.01
C PRO A 236 -0.05 3.45 0.07
N LEU A 237 1.13 3.14 0.59
CA LEU A 237 2.17 2.38 -0.08
C LEU A 237 2.19 0.92 0.36
N MET A 238 1.81 0.67 1.61
CA MET A 238 1.73 -0.67 2.20
C MET A 238 0.46 -0.77 3.04
N ARG A 239 -0.27 -1.86 2.86
CA ARG A 239 -1.53 -2.11 3.55
C ARG A 239 -1.58 -3.53 4.10
N LYS A 240 -2.25 -3.69 5.25
CA LYS A 240 -2.46 -4.97 5.90
C LYS A 240 -3.09 -6.06 5.01
N PRO A 241 -4.10 -5.77 4.14
CA PRO A 241 -4.65 -6.78 3.25
C PRO A 241 -3.63 -7.39 2.28
N GLU A 242 -2.62 -6.63 1.82
CA GLU A 242 -1.53 -7.16 0.99
C GLU A 242 -0.72 -8.20 1.77
N MET A 243 -0.36 -7.89 2.99
CA MET A 243 0.38 -8.83 3.83
C MET A 243 -0.45 -10.06 4.18
N TYR A 244 -1.74 -9.88 4.42
CA TYR A 244 -2.65 -11.00 4.66
C TYR A 244 -2.74 -11.93 3.44
N TYR A 245 -2.71 -11.38 2.24
CA TYR A 245 -2.71 -12.16 1.00
C TYR A 245 -1.46 -13.04 0.85
N TYR A 246 -0.32 -12.64 1.45
CA TYR A 246 0.90 -13.46 1.44
C TYR A 246 0.84 -14.67 2.38
N VAL A 247 -0.13 -14.70 3.30
CA VAL A 247 -0.35 -15.82 4.24
C VAL A 247 -1.26 -16.90 3.66
N LEU A 248 -2.08 -16.54 2.66
CA LEU A 248 -3.01 -17.44 1.97
C LEU A 248 -2.30 -18.31 0.93
#